data_bc8c7415ff3ad456fc016596ba0a6a33
#
_entry.id   bc8c7415ff3ad456fc016596ba0a6a33
#
_cell.length_a   1.000
_cell.length_b   1.000
_cell.length_c   1.000
_cell.angle_alpha   90.00
_cell.angle_beta   90.00
_cell.angle_gamma   90.00
#
_symmetry.space_group_name_H-M   'P 1'
#
loop_
_entity.id
_entity.type
_entity.pdbx_description
1 polymer ?
#
loop_
_entity_poly.entity_id
_entity_poly.type
_entity_poly.pdbx_seq_one_letter_code
_entity_poly.pdbx_strand_id
1 'polypeptide(L)'
;MRVLLAAFLVAASCAAAAPAAQRPAKPRVLGARRTADRTPTFRFVSSEPGIPVRALRFRCSVAGRLHHCPRRYTPRLRIGRHVLRVVAVDPTGRRSPTARVIVRIVEPQPAPARPDQTISVGSNPYNVAYGFGSLWVPVDREVVRLDPATGAIQARIPVGARPWGVTFGPDVVWVGNLDNQMVAGIDPTTNSIGRQFRLPGAPVGVAVGGGALWAANNDNDEVWRLDPSTGQVLAVAHVGDRHEFVGFSEGRVWVSSEDGTIAELDQATGAVAKTLVAGSDADYLGFSPGSVWVSNYATPFLWRIDAATGTIAQRLRIGSVGAQGVQDDGTSLWVAMYGEGLVLRVDRATGAVLKRYRVGRRPRGLTIAAGSVWVANSSSGTISRIRLGR
;
A
#
# COMPACT_ATOMS: atom_id res chain seq x y z
N MET A 1 -104.74 5.69 -4.02
CA MET A 1 -104.07 4.57 -3.39
C MET A 1 -102.55 4.80 -3.46
N ARG A 2 -101.95 5.28 -2.38
CA ARG A 2 -100.52 5.55 -2.33
C ARG A 2 -99.87 4.45 -1.47
N VAL A 3 -98.96 3.68 -2.02
CA VAL A 3 -98.20 2.67 -1.31
C VAL A 3 -96.89 3.30 -0.88
N LEU A 4 -96.61 3.39 0.43
CA LEU A 4 -95.33 3.81 1.00
C LEU A 4 -94.38 2.60 1.03
N LEU A 5 -93.26 2.70 0.37
CA LEU A 5 -92.13 1.80 0.55
C LEU A 5 -91.21 2.33 1.63
N ALA A 6 -91.06 1.59 2.72
CA ALA A 6 -90.10 1.87 3.78
C ALA A 6 -88.78 1.22 3.39
N ALA A 7 -87.73 2.05 3.26
CA ALA A 7 -86.35 1.57 3.01
C ALA A 7 -85.65 1.32 4.37
N PHE A 8 -85.29 0.05 4.61
CA PHE A 8 -84.39 -0.31 5.73
C PHE A 8 -82.94 -0.04 5.36
N LEU A 9 -82.29 0.92 5.98
CA LEU A 9 -80.86 1.14 5.93
C LEU A 9 -80.19 0.14 6.91
N VAL A 10 -79.50 -0.86 6.37
CA VAL A 10 -78.58 -1.69 7.14
C VAL A 10 -77.26 -0.96 7.20
N ALA A 11 -76.89 -0.41 8.34
CA ALA A 11 -75.55 0.13 8.61
C ALA A 11 -74.56 -1.01 8.82
N ALA A 12 -73.77 -1.29 7.80
CA ALA A 12 -72.62 -2.20 7.92
C ALA A 12 -71.52 -1.46 8.69
N SER A 13 -71.32 -1.80 9.94
CA SER A 13 -70.16 -1.34 10.74
C SER A 13 -68.92 -2.04 10.21
N CYS A 14 -68.13 -1.34 9.41
CA CYS A 14 -66.78 -1.76 9.04
C CYS A 14 -65.90 -1.66 10.30
N ALA A 15 -65.79 -2.76 11.04
CA ALA A 15 -64.76 -2.86 12.07
C ALA A 15 -63.38 -2.84 11.36
N ALA A 16 -62.70 -1.68 11.44
CA ALA A 16 -61.31 -1.58 10.99
C ALA A 16 -60.49 -2.61 11.76
N ALA A 17 -59.96 -3.62 11.02
CA ALA A 17 -59.03 -4.58 11.61
C ALA A 17 -57.85 -3.83 12.22
N ALA A 18 -57.64 -4.02 13.52
CA ALA A 18 -56.52 -3.44 14.23
C ALA A 18 -55.23 -3.84 13.49
N PRO A 19 -54.29 -2.91 13.21
CA PRO A 19 -53.08 -3.24 12.49
C PRO A 19 -52.34 -4.36 13.24
N ALA A 20 -52.01 -5.41 12.50
CA ALA A 20 -51.30 -6.56 13.07
C ALA A 20 -50.06 -6.04 13.84
N ALA A 21 -49.99 -6.38 15.11
CA ALA A 21 -48.96 -5.87 16.00
C ALA A 21 -47.58 -6.20 15.48
N GLN A 22 -46.90 -5.20 14.98
CA GLN A 22 -45.55 -5.33 14.39
C GLN A 22 -44.51 -5.70 15.45
N ARG A 23 -43.48 -6.46 15.06
CA ARG A 23 -42.35 -6.78 15.94
C ARG A 23 -41.26 -5.73 15.81
N PRO A 24 -40.39 -5.54 16.83
CA PRO A 24 -39.24 -4.66 16.72
C PRO A 24 -38.37 -5.00 15.52
N ALA A 25 -37.82 -3.99 14.88
CA ALA A 25 -36.88 -4.17 13.78
C ALA A 25 -35.61 -4.89 14.25
N LYS A 26 -34.97 -5.64 13.34
CA LYS A 26 -33.68 -6.31 13.61
C LYS A 26 -32.65 -5.28 14.09
N PRO A 27 -32.00 -5.49 15.26
CA PRO A 27 -31.05 -4.51 15.80
C PRO A 27 -29.85 -4.27 14.88
N ARG A 28 -29.46 -3.01 14.73
CA ARG A 28 -28.15 -2.63 14.21
C ARG A 28 -27.15 -2.63 15.37
N VAL A 29 -26.02 -3.25 15.16
CA VAL A 29 -24.92 -3.33 16.13
C VAL A 29 -23.77 -2.48 15.62
N LEU A 30 -23.45 -1.42 16.33
CA LEU A 30 -22.34 -0.51 16.05
C LEU A 30 -21.18 -0.84 16.98
N GLY A 31 -19.96 -0.83 16.47
CA GLY A 31 -18.73 -1.18 17.20
C GLY A 31 -17.72 -1.88 16.31
N ALA A 32 -16.50 -2.01 16.80
CA ALA A 32 -15.41 -2.62 16.05
C ALA A 32 -15.66 -4.10 15.76
N ARG A 33 -15.42 -4.51 14.52
CA ARG A 33 -15.51 -5.92 14.09
C ARG A 33 -14.19 -6.68 14.28
N ARG A 34 -13.09 -5.95 14.28
CA ARG A 34 -11.73 -6.44 14.57
C ARG A 34 -11.05 -5.43 15.47
N THR A 35 -10.55 -5.85 16.63
CA THR A 35 -9.91 -4.97 17.61
C THR A 35 -8.99 -5.79 18.53
N ALA A 36 -7.94 -5.15 19.05
CA ALA A 36 -7.11 -5.68 20.12
C ALA A 36 -7.71 -5.39 21.51
N ASP A 37 -8.72 -4.52 21.60
CA ASP A 37 -9.43 -4.26 22.84
C ASP A 37 -10.24 -5.51 23.25
N ARG A 38 -9.92 -6.05 24.41
CA ARG A 38 -10.60 -7.21 25.00
C ARG A 38 -11.95 -6.87 25.64
N THR A 39 -12.24 -5.58 25.75
CA THR A 39 -13.50 -5.03 26.27
C THR A 39 -14.19 -4.10 25.28
N PRO A 40 -14.41 -4.56 24.02
CA PRO A 40 -14.98 -3.68 22.99
C PRO A 40 -16.40 -3.26 23.37
N THR A 41 -16.72 -1.98 23.17
CA THR A 41 -18.07 -1.46 23.41
C THR A 41 -18.91 -1.55 22.14
N PHE A 42 -20.09 -2.17 22.27
CA PHE A 42 -21.11 -2.23 21.23
C PHE A 42 -22.30 -1.36 21.60
N ARG A 43 -22.84 -0.64 20.62
CA ARG A 43 -24.08 0.12 20.76
C ARG A 43 -25.17 -0.55 19.94
N PHE A 44 -26.35 -0.78 20.57
CA PHE A 44 -27.51 -1.38 19.92
C PHE A 44 -28.55 -0.32 19.58
N VAL A 45 -29.05 -0.39 18.35
CA VAL A 45 -30.09 0.49 17.84
C VAL A 45 -31.17 -0.36 17.17
N SER A 46 -32.41 -0.14 17.53
CA SER A 46 -33.59 -0.75 16.90
C SER A 46 -34.78 0.23 16.97
N SER A 47 -35.79 0.00 16.18
CA SER A 47 -37.01 0.79 16.11
C SER A 47 -38.22 -0.11 16.02
N GLU A 48 -39.37 0.40 16.42
CA GLU A 48 -40.70 -0.19 16.23
C GLU A 48 -41.71 0.93 16.07
N PRO A 49 -42.62 0.91 15.07
CA PRO A 49 -43.64 1.89 14.91
C PRO A 49 -44.54 2.00 16.17
N GLY A 50 -44.82 3.22 16.62
CA GLY A 50 -45.64 3.47 17.80
C GLY A 50 -45.00 3.20 19.16
N ILE A 51 -43.76 2.66 19.20
CA ILE A 51 -43.02 2.40 20.44
C ILE A 51 -41.85 3.37 20.55
N PRO A 52 -41.75 4.18 21.63
CA PRO A 52 -40.60 5.02 21.86
C PRO A 52 -39.30 4.17 21.90
N VAL A 53 -38.26 4.60 21.20
CA VAL A 53 -36.97 3.86 21.14
C VAL A 53 -36.44 3.52 22.54
N ARG A 54 -36.64 4.41 23.51
CA ARG A 54 -36.24 4.21 24.92
C ARG A 54 -36.96 3.04 25.63
N ALA A 55 -38.15 2.65 25.17
CA ALA A 55 -38.91 1.54 25.73
C ALA A 55 -38.45 0.17 25.24
N LEU A 56 -37.72 0.10 24.13
CA LEU A 56 -37.13 -1.14 23.64
C LEU A 56 -35.97 -1.59 24.54
N ARG A 57 -36.01 -2.84 24.96
CA ARG A 57 -34.96 -3.52 25.73
C ARG A 57 -34.13 -4.41 24.79
N PHE A 58 -32.91 -4.75 25.20
CA PHE A 58 -32.06 -5.64 24.42
C PHE A 58 -31.69 -6.88 25.20
N ARG A 59 -31.66 -8.02 24.50
CA ARG A 59 -31.05 -9.25 24.99
C ARG A 59 -29.90 -9.60 24.07
N CYS A 60 -28.75 -9.95 24.63
CA CYS A 60 -27.59 -10.30 23.86
C CYS A 60 -26.86 -11.50 24.42
N SER A 61 -25.95 -12.09 23.62
CA SER A 61 -25.07 -13.16 24.04
C SER A 61 -23.85 -13.17 23.12
N VAL A 62 -22.68 -13.38 23.68
CA VAL A 62 -21.45 -13.73 22.91
C VAL A 62 -21.28 -15.25 22.86
N ALA A 63 -21.74 -15.95 23.90
CA ALA A 63 -21.80 -17.41 23.99
C ALA A 63 -22.98 -17.83 24.86
N GLY A 64 -23.62 -18.95 24.53
CA GLY A 64 -24.74 -19.49 25.32
C GLY A 64 -26.07 -18.77 25.13
N ARG A 65 -26.87 -18.66 26.19
CA ARG A 65 -28.23 -18.11 26.17
C ARG A 65 -28.24 -16.57 26.16
N LEU A 66 -29.26 -15.98 25.53
CA LEU A 66 -29.49 -14.53 25.54
C LEU A 66 -29.87 -14.05 26.94
N HIS A 67 -29.17 -13.04 27.45
CA HIS A 67 -29.46 -12.36 28.71
C HIS A 67 -29.80 -10.88 28.47
N HIS A 68 -30.28 -10.17 29.49
CA HIS A 68 -30.53 -8.74 29.38
C HIS A 68 -29.23 -7.97 29.22
N CYS A 69 -29.20 -7.03 28.26
CA CYS A 69 -28.04 -6.20 27.96
C CYS A 69 -28.42 -4.73 27.88
N PRO A 70 -27.56 -3.82 28.40
CA PRO A 70 -27.74 -2.40 28.20
C PRO A 70 -27.55 -2.02 26.74
N ARG A 71 -28.04 -0.84 26.31
CA ARG A 71 -27.83 -0.33 24.94
C ARG A 71 -26.36 -0.17 24.55
N ARG A 72 -25.51 0.09 25.54
CA ARG A 72 -24.05 0.04 25.41
C ARG A 72 -23.58 -1.18 26.18
N TYR A 73 -23.08 -2.17 25.44
CA TYR A 73 -22.66 -3.46 26.00
C TYR A 73 -21.16 -3.63 25.77
N THR A 74 -20.44 -3.86 26.86
CA THR A 74 -18.97 -3.99 26.86
C THR A 74 -18.58 -5.37 27.43
N PRO A 75 -18.63 -6.44 26.62
CA PRO A 75 -18.24 -7.78 27.08
C PRO A 75 -16.72 -7.88 27.21
N ARG A 76 -16.25 -8.65 28.20
CA ARG A 76 -14.85 -9.09 28.25
C ARG A 76 -14.67 -10.32 27.36
N LEU A 77 -13.86 -10.20 26.30
CA LEU A 77 -13.65 -11.25 25.31
C LEU A 77 -12.20 -11.76 25.35
N ARG A 78 -12.02 -13.05 25.10
CA ARG A 78 -10.70 -13.63 24.86
C ARG A 78 -10.26 -13.37 23.42
N ILE A 79 -8.98 -13.53 23.14
CA ILE A 79 -8.46 -13.53 21.76
C ILE A 79 -9.19 -14.62 20.97
N GLY A 80 -9.57 -14.31 19.73
CA GLY A 80 -10.28 -15.23 18.87
C GLY A 80 -11.52 -14.63 18.20
N ARG A 81 -12.29 -15.53 17.59
CA ARG A 81 -13.55 -15.18 16.87
C ARG A 81 -14.74 -15.37 17.80
N HIS A 82 -15.54 -14.34 17.94
CA HIS A 82 -16.77 -14.35 18.72
C HIS A 82 -17.98 -14.01 17.84
N VAL A 83 -19.15 -14.53 18.20
CA VAL A 83 -20.43 -14.21 17.54
C VAL A 83 -21.33 -13.52 18.54
N LEU A 84 -21.44 -12.19 18.42
CA LEU A 84 -22.40 -11.43 19.20
C LEU A 84 -23.79 -11.56 18.58
N ARG A 85 -24.75 -12.04 19.34
CA ARG A 85 -26.17 -12.15 19.00
C ARG A 85 -26.95 -11.10 19.78
N VAL A 86 -27.85 -10.39 19.10
CA VAL A 86 -28.66 -9.31 19.74
C VAL A 86 -30.09 -9.40 19.24
N VAL A 87 -31.03 -9.26 20.16
CA VAL A 87 -32.47 -9.20 19.92
C VAL A 87 -33.03 -7.98 20.63
N ALA A 88 -33.87 -7.21 19.96
CA ALA A 88 -34.69 -6.17 20.60
C ALA A 88 -35.98 -6.81 21.14
N VAL A 89 -36.46 -6.30 22.28
CA VAL A 89 -37.67 -6.76 22.92
C VAL A 89 -38.52 -5.53 23.25
N ASP A 90 -39.80 -5.51 22.85
CA ASP A 90 -40.72 -4.46 23.15
C ASP A 90 -41.31 -4.60 24.57
N PRO A 91 -42.10 -3.62 25.08
CA PRO A 91 -42.72 -3.70 26.39
C PRO A 91 -43.71 -4.87 26.58
N THR A 92 -44.23 -5.42 25.49
CA THR A 92 -45.16 -6.57 25.50
C THR A 92 -44.44 -7.91 25.47
N GLY A 93 -43.10 -7.91 25.37
CA GLY A 93 -42.26 -9.11 25.31
C GLY A 93 -42.02 -9.68 23.93
N ARG A 94 -42.51 -9.06 22.84
CA ARG A 94 -42.26 -9.49 21.47
C ARG A 94 -40.83 -9.24 21.08
N ARG A 95 -40.25 -10.16 20.30
CA ARG A 95 -38.83 -10.16 19.94
C ARG A 95 -38.64 -9.86 18.46
N SER A 96 -37.62 -9.08 18.16
CA SER A 96 -37.12 -8.88 16.80
C SER A 96 -36.44 -10.13 16.23
N PRO A 97 -36.19 -10.17 14.92
CA PRO A 97 -35.18 -11.07 14.35
C PRO A 97 -33.82 -10.87 15.01
N THR A 98 -33.03 -11.96 15.14
CA THR A 98 -31.72 -11.91 15.78
C THR A 98 -30.68 -11.25 14.85
N ALA A 99 -30.04 -10.20 15.32
CA ALA A 99 -28.82 -9.70 14.70
C ALA A 99 -27.61 -10.58 15.11
N ARG A 100 -26.81 -10.99 14.15
CA ARG A 100 -25.57 -11.75 14.37
C ARG A 100 -24.39 -10.94 13.85
N VAL A 101 -23.38 -10.76 14.68
CA VAL A 101 -22.19 -9.98 14.36
C VAL A 101 -20.96 -10.78 14.75
N ILE A 102 -20.06 -10.97 13.80
CA ILE A 102 -18.75 -11.55 14.06
C ILE A 102 -17.82 -10.46 14.57
N VAL A 103 -17.19 -10.73 15.72
CA VAL A 103 -16.17 -9.89 16.33
C VAL A 103 -14.90 -10.72 16.47
N ARG A 104 -13.79 -10.19 15.99
CA ARG A 104 -12.46 -10.82 16.14
C ARG A 104 -11.63 -10.00 17.12
N ILE A 105 -11.30 -10.59 18.25
CA ILE A 105 -10.28 -10.05 19.16
C ILE A 105 -8.93 -10.59 18.72
N VAL A 106 -8.03 -9.68 18.38
CA VAL A 106 -6.67 -10.01 17.95
C VAL A 106 -5.67 -9.64 19.04
N GLU A 107 -4.49 -10.24 19.00
CA GLU A 107 -3.42 -9.80 19.88
C GLU A 107 -3.05 -8.32 19.60
N PRO A 108 -2.78 -7.54 20.66
CA PRO A 108 -2.19 -6.22 20.48
C PRO A 108 -0.88 -6.34 19.72
N GLN A 109 -0.76 -5.61 18.63
CA GLN A 109 0.53 -5.58 17.93
C GLN A 109 1.50 -4.72 18.71
N PRO A 110 2.78 -5.12 18.83
CA PRO A 110 3.80 -4.28 19.44
C PRO A 110 3.84 -2.91 18.77
N ALA A 111 4.09 -1.88 19.55
CA ALA A 111 4.32 -0.54 19.00
C ALA A 111 5.47 -0.59 17.99
N PRO A 112 5.37 0.16 16.87
CA PRO A 112 6.47 0.22 15.91
C PRO A 112 7.76 0.72 16.56
N ALA A 113 8.88 0.07 16.26
CA ALA A 113 10.21 0.50 16.67
C ALA A 113 10.55 1.85 15.99
N ARG A 114 11.50 2.58 16.53
CA ARG A 114 12.05 3.79 15.91
C ARG A 114 13.24 3.43 15.02
N PRO A 115 13.54 4.23 13.98
CA PRO A 115 14.80 4.10 13.24
C PRO A 115 15.98 4.45 14.14
N ASP A 116 17.15 3.97 13.81
CA ASP A 116 18.38 4.27 14.55
C ASP A 116 18.84 5.72 14.34
N GLN A 117 18.54 6.29 13.17
CA GLN A 117 18.89 7.64 12.78
C GLN A 117 17.85 8.21 11.82
N THR A 118 17.66 9.53 11.89
CA THR A 118 16.83 10.29 10.92
C THR A 118 17.64 11.52 10.50
N ILE A 119 17.81 11.72 9.20
CA ILE A 119 18.67 12.74 8.61
C ILE A 119 17.80 13.62 7.70
N SER A 120 17.86 14.94 7.88
CA SER A 120 17.22 15.90 6.98
C SER A 120 18.06 16.05 5.71
N VAL A 121 17.43 15.81 4.54
CA VAL A 121 18.10 15.88 3.24
C VAL A 121 17.53 16.96 2.33
N GLY A 122 16.35 17.49 2.61
CA GLY A 122 15.65 18.46 1.76
C GLY A 122 14.28 17.97 1.35
N SER A 123 13.57 18.77 0.56
CA SER A 123 12.19 18.48 0.15
C SER A 123 12.10 17.26 -0.76
N ASN A 124 11.05 16.47 -0.53
CA ASN A 124 10.63 15.37 -1.41
C ASN A 124 11.73 14.36 -1.80
N PRO A 125 12.45 13.71 -0.85
CA PRO A 125 13.28 12.57 -1.19
C PRO A 125 12.39 11.44 -1.72
N TYR A 126 12.50 11.13 -3.02
CA TYR A 126 11.67 10.12 -3.66
C TYR A 126 12.28 8.73 -3.56
N ASN A 127 13.59 8.65 -3.68
CA ASN A 127 14.33 7.41 -3.70
C ASN A 127 15.62 7.52 -2.87
N VAL A 128 16.26 6.41 -2.64
CA VAL A 128 17.62 6.29 -2.13
C VAL A 128 18.28 5.08 -2.75
N ALA A 129 19.43 5.28 -3.35
CA ALA A 129 20.21 4.21 -3.98
C ALA A 129 21.63 4.18 -3.42
N TYR A 130 22.26 3.00 -3.44
CA TYR A 130 23.63 2.81 -2.97
C TYR A 130 24.57 2.42 -4.12
N GLY A 131 25.61 3.18 -4.31
CA GLY A 131 26.67 2.94 -5.28
C GLY A 131 27.87 3.83 -5.05
N PHE A 132 29.03 3.47 -5.56
CA PHE A 132 30.29 4.20 -5.38
C PHE A 132 30.59 4.50 -3.91
N GLY A 133 30.26 3.55 -2.99
CA GLY A 133 30.52 3.70 -1.57
C GLY A 133 29.62 4.74 -0.86
N SER A 134 28.60 5.27 -1.50
CA SER A 134 27.76 6.36 -0.98
C SER A 134 26.27 6.08 -1.21
N LEU A 135 25.42 6.75 -0.44
CA LEU A 135 23.98 6.84 -0.71
C LEU A 135 23.73 8.08 -1.58
N TRP A 136 22.86 7.92 -2.56
CA TRP A 136 22.45 8.96 -3.49
C TRP A 136 20.95 9.14 -3.39
N VAL A 137 20.52 10.35 -3.03
CA VAL A 137 19.15 10.67 -2.69
C VAL A 137 18.66 11.82 -3.57
N PRO A 138 17.82 11.55 -4.57
CA PRO A 138 17.18 12.62 -5.32
C PRO A 138 16.18 13.36 -4.42
N VAL A 139 16.32 14.67 -4.38
CA VAL A 139 15.42 15.59 -3.70
C VAL A 139 15.03 16.68 -4.69
N ASP A 140 14.09 17.49 -4.39
CA ASP A 140 13.44 18.52 -5.22
C ASP A 140 14.15 18.95 -6.53
N ARG A 141 15.42 19.43 -6.48
CA ARG A 141 16.20 19.90 -7.63
C ARG A 141 17.65 19.41 -7.63
N GLU A 142 18.03 18.57 -6.68
CA GLU A 142 19.41 18.11 -6.48
C GLU A 142 19.46 16.64 -6.10
N VAL A 143 20.62 16.05 -6.19
CA VAL A 143 20.94 14.76 -5.57
C VAL A 143 21.84 15.01 -4.36
N VAL A 144 21.44 14.48 -3.20
CA VAL A 144 22.20 14.53 -1.98
C VAL A 144 23.02 13.25 -1.85
N ARG A 145 24.33 13.39 -1.73
CA ARG A 145 25.26 12.28 -1.47
C ARG A 145 25.53 12.16 0.02
N LEU A 146 25.39 10.95 0.59
CA LEU A 146 25.65 10.70 2.01
C LEU A 146 26.61 9.53 2.20
N ASP A 147 27.37 9.63 3.28
CA ASP A 147 28.19 8.53 3.80
C ASP A 147 27.30 7.46 4.45
N PRO A 148 27.32 6.20 4.02
CA PRO A 148 26.44 5.16 4.56
C PRO A 148 26.87 4.64 5.94
N ALA A 149 28.08 4.91 6.41
CA ALA A 149 28.52 4.53 7.74
C ALA A 149 28.03 5.51 8.81
N THR A 150 28.12 6.82 8.52
CA THR A 150 27.83 7.90 9.46
C THR A 150 26.48 8.59 9.21
N GLY A 151 26.01 8.59 7.97
CA GLY A 151 24.86 9.38 7.52
C GLY A 151 25.20 10.85 7.23
N ALA A 152 26.47 11.23 7.24
CA ALA A 152 26.90 12.59 6.94
C ALA A 152 26.67 12.95 5.48
N ILE A 153 26.15 14.15 5.22
CA ILE A 153 26.03 14.69 3.86
C ILE A 153 27.41 15.04 3.35
N GLN A 154 27.79 14.44 2.22
CA GLN A 154 29.10 14.63 1.55
C GLN A 154 29.01 15.69 0.44
N ALA A 155 27.88 15.72 -0.28
CA ALA A 155 27.67 16.69 -1.35
C ALA A 155 26.17 16.95 -1.60
N ARG A 156 25.89 18.11 -2.22
CA ARG A 156 24.61 18.46 -2.83
C ARG A 156 24.86 18.86 -4.26
N ILE A 157 24.25 18.15 -5.20
CA ILE A 157 24.58 18.22 -6.63
C ILE A 157 23.30 18.66 -7.36
N PRO A 158 23.23 19.89 -7.87
CA PRO A 158 22.11 20.36 -8.69
C PRO A 158 21.99 19.55 -9.98
N VAL A 159 20.86 18.89 -10.23
CA VAL A 159 20.65 18.03 -11.40
C VAL A 159 19.43 18.42 -12.24
N GLY A 160 18.65 19.37 -11.81
CA GLY A 160 17.41 19.79 -12.48
C GLY A 160 16.15 19.49 -11.67
N ALA A 161 14.97 19.73 -12.24
CA ALA A 161 13.71 19.65 -11.52
C ALA A 161 13.17 18.21 -11.46
N ARG A 162 12.70 17.84 -10.27
CA ARG A 162 12.12 16.53 -9.93
C ARG A 162 12.98 15.34 -10.34
N PRO A 163 14.22 15.23 -9.84
CA PRO A 163 14.98 14.01 -9.98
C PRO A 163 14.28 12.88 -9.20
N TRP A 164 14.23 11.68 -9.81
CA TRP A 164 13.50 10.55 -9.22
C TRP A 164 14.31 9.27 -9.16
N GLY A 165 14.50 8.62 -10.32
CA GLY A 165 15.26 7.39 -10.43
C GLY A 165 16.77 7.64 -10.36
N VAL A 166 17.50 6.75 -9.67
CA VAL A 166 18.96 6.75 -9.60
C VAL A 166 19.46 5.36 -9.92
N THR A 167 20.44 5.26 -10.81
CA THR A 167 21.14 4.01 -11.14
C THR A 167 22.64 4.26 -11.37
N PHE A 168 23.42 3.20 -11.51
CA PHE A 168 24.87 3.28 -11.57
C PHE A 168 25.40 2.62 -12.83
N GLY A 169 26.19 3.38 -13.57
CA GLY A 169 27.07 2.87 -14.63
C GLY A 169 28.46 2.54 -14.08
N PRO A 170 29.40 2.20 -14.94
CA PRO A 170 30.78 1.90 -14.50
C PRO A 170 31.51 3.07 -13.85
N ASP A 171 31.24 4.31 -14.31
CA ASP A 171 31.94 5.53 -13.93
C ASP A 171 30.97 6.71 -13.65
N VAL A 172 29.66 6.46 -13.58
CA VAL A 172 28.65 7.51 -13.58
C VAL A 172 27.41 7.12 -12.75
N VAL A 173 26.83 8.10 -12.07
CA VAL A 173 25.53 8.00 -11.41
C VAL A 173 24.48 8.64 -12.30
N TRP A 174 23.57 7.84 -12.84
CA TRP A 174 22.49 8.31 -13.70
C TRP A 174 21.26 8.68 -12.90
N VAL A 175 20.64 9.80 -13.27
CA VAL A 175 19.46 10.36 -12.61
C VAL A 175 18.41 10.74 -13.65
N GLY A 176 17.20 10.18 -13.53
CA GLY A 176 16.07 10.61 -14.33
C GLY A 176 15.42 11.86 -13.73
N ASN A 177 15.21 12.90 -14.55
CA ASN A 177 14.61 14.18 -14.15
C ASN A 177 13.30 14.39 -14.90
N LEU A 178 12.17 14.24 -14.22
CA LEU A 178 10.84 14.28 -14.82
C LEU A 178 10.56 15.62 -15.52
N ASP A 179 10.59 16.72 -14.78
CA ASP A 179 10.14 18.03 -15.28
C ASP A 179 11.10 18.65 -16.30
N ASN A 180 12.34 18.21 -16.32
CA ASN A 180 13.32 18.66 -17.32
C ASN A 180 13.38 17.76 -18.55
N GLN A 181 12.68 16.61 -18.56
CA GLN A 181 12.73 15.63 -19.65
C GLN A 181 14.18 15.22 -19.96
N MET A 182 14.96 14.92 -18.95
CA MET A 182 16.40 14.68 -19.05
C MET A 182 16.85 13.49 -18.21
N VAL A 183 17.87 12.82 -18.69
CA VAL A 183 18.72 11.99 -17.84
C VAL A 183 20.07 12.68 -17.64
N ALA A 184 20.46 12.87 -16.39
CA ALA A 184 21.74 13.48 -16.01
C ALA A 184 22.71 12.43 -15.47
N GLY A 185 23.96 12.49 -15.88
CA GLY A 185 25.07 11.68 -15.41
C GLY A 185 25.97 12.49 -14.49
N ILE A 186 26.07 12.08 -13.24
CA ILE A 186 26.96 12.67 -12.22
C ILE A 186 28.26 11.86 -12.19
N ASP A 187 29.38 12.54 -12.24
CA ASP A 187 30.67 11.97 -11.95
C ASP A 187 30.82 11.77 -10.42
N PRO A 188 30.95 10.53 -9.92
CA PRO A 188 31.01 10.27 -8.48
C PRO A 188 32.35 10.70 -7.83
N THR A 189 33.38 11.03 -8.61
CA THR A 189 34.67 11.50 -8.08
C THR A 189 34.69 13.00 -7.86
N THR A 190 34.06 13.76 -8.75
CA THR A 190 34.04 15.23 -8.72
C THR A 190 32.74 15.81 -8.17
N ASN A 191 31.67 14.99 -8.06
CA ASN A 191 30.33 15.43 -7.70
C ASN A 191 29.75 16.48 -8.68
N SER A 192 30.12 16.41 -9.97
CA SER A 192 29.68 17.33 -11.00
C SER A 192 28.91 16.59 -12.10
N ILE A 193 28.05 17.30 -12.83
CA ILE A 193 27.37 16.74 -14.00
C ILE A 193 28.33 16.67 -15.17
N GLY A 194 28.56 15.47 -15.70
CA GLY A 194 29.40 15.23 -16.88
C GLY A 194 28.62 15.03 -18.17
N ARG A 195 27.47 14.34 -18.10
CA ARG A 195 26.65 13.98 -19.27
C ARG A 195 25.20 14.39 -19.03
N GLN A 196 24.52 14.83 -20.07
CA GLN A 196 23.07 15.13 -20.02
C GLN A 196 22.43 14.76 -21.34
N PHE A 197 21.34 13.99 -21.28
CA PHE A 197 20.57 13.61 -22.46
C PHE A 197 19.14 14.08 -22.34
N ARG A 198 18.67 14.87 -23.28
CA ARG A 198 17.27 15.26 -23.38
C ARG A 198 16.47 14.14 -24.02
N LEU A 199 15.33 13.80 -23.45
CA LEU A 199 14.43 12.77 -23.94
C LEU A 199 13.06 13.38 -24.33
N PRO A 200 12.29 12.69 -25.19
CA PRO A 200 11.00 13.22 -25.65
C PRO A 200 9.85 13.10 -24.63
N GLY A 201 10.12 12.80 -23.38
CA GLY A 201 9.14 12.66 -22.29
C GLY A 201 9.77 12.68 -20.90
N ALA A 202 9.04 12.30 -19.87
CA ALA A 202 9.41 12.41 -18.47
C ALA A 202 10.07 11.12 -17.93
N PRO A 203 11.43 10.98 -17.94
CA PRO A 203 12.11 9.80 -17.42
C PRO A 203 11.96 9.73 -15.88
N VAL A 204 11.23 8.75 -15.39
CA VAL A 204 11.02 8.50 -13.96
C VAL A 204 11.98 7.43 -13.43
N GLY A 205 11.93 6.24 -13.98
CA GLY A 205 12.83 5.14 -13.68
C GLY A 205 14.03 5.12 -14.62
N VAL A 206 15.22 4.82 -14.09
CA VAL A 206 16.42 4.61 -14.88
C VAL A 206 17.15 3.34 -14.42
N ALA A 207 17.72 2.57 -15.37
CA ALA A 207 18.51 1.38 -15.11
C ALA A 207 19.69 1.28 -16.06
N VAL A 208 20.78 0.64 -15.63
CA VAL A 208 21.92 0.29 -16.48
C VAL A 208 22.01 -1.22 -16.59
N GLY A 209 22.08 -1.73 -17.80
CA GLY A 209 22.21 -3.16 -18.04
C GLY A 209 22.28 -3.48 -19.53
N GLY A 210 22.94 -4.61 -19.89
CA GLY A 210 23.09 -5.02 -21.27
C GLY A 210 23.88 -4.03 -22.14
N GLY A 211 24.80 -3.26 -21.54
CA GLY A 211 25.58 -2.22 -22.24
C GLY A 211 24.77 -0.96 -22.59
N ALA A 212 23.56 -0.81 -22.06
CA ALA A 212 22.65 0.31 -22.34
C ALA A 212 22.21 1.01 -21.05
N LEU A 213 21.76 2.27 -21.20
CA LEU A 213 20.97 3.02 -20.24
C LEU A 213 19.50 2.91 -20.63
N TRP A 214 18.68 2.51 -19.67
CA TRP A 214 17.24 2.39 -19.85
C TRP A 214 16.52 3.50 -19.09
N ALA A 215 15.49 4.07 -19.70
CA ALA A 215 14.69 5.10 -19.07
C ALA A 215 13.20 4.84 -19.34
N ALA A 216 12.44 4.72 -18.26
CA ALA A 216 11.00 4.54 -18.30
C ALA A 216 10.30 5.92 -18.31
N ASN A 217 9.37 6.12 -19.22
CA ASN A 217 8.62 7.35 -19.37
C ASN A 217 7.34 7.32 -18.54
N ASN A 218 7.11 8.34 -17.70
CA ASN A 218 5.91 8.43 -16.88
C ASN A 218 4.72 9.10 -17.62
N ASP A 219 4.97 9.73 -18.77
CA ASP A 219 3.91 10.42 -19.52
C ASP A 219 3.12 9.48 -20.45
N ASN A 220 3.74 8.36 -20.84
CA ASN A 220 3.17 7.39 -21.77
C ASN A 220 3.70 5.97 -21.54
N ASP A 221 3.44 5.06 -22.47
CA ASP A 221 3.81 3.64 -22.45
C ASP A 221 5.25 3.34 -22.95
N GLU A 222 6.12 4.36 -23.15
CA GLU A 222 7.44 4.19 -23.73
C GLU A 222 8.52 3.88 -22.70
N VAL A 223 9.40 2.94 -23.04
CA VAL A 223 10.67 2.68 -22.37
C VAL A 223 11.77 2.81 -23.40
N TRP A 224 12.72 3.71 -23.15
CA TRP A 224 13.84 3.96 -24.07
C TRP A 224 15.07 3.15 -23.67
N ARG A 225 15.68 2.51 -24.67
CA ARG A 225 17.00 1.94 -24.60
C ARG A 225 17.98 2.94 -25.22
N LEU A 226 18.94 3.42 -24.45
CA LEU A 226 19.84 4.51 -24.83
C LEU A 226 21.30 4.04 -24.87
N ASP A 227 22.08 4.59 -25.77
CA ASP A 227 23.53 4.53 -25.70
C ASP A 227 24.00 5.41 -24.51
N PRO A 228 24.71 4.87 -23.52
CA PRO A 228 25.09 5.64 -22.33
C PRO A 228 26.21 6.66 -22.56
N SER A 229 26.87 6.62 -23.72
CA SER A 229 27.93 7.58 -24.09
C SER A 229 27.39 8.76 -24.85
N THR A 230 26.42 8.56 -25.75
CA THR A 230 25.92 9.56 -26.68
C THR A 230 24.49 10.04 -26.34
N GLY A 231 23.70 9.23 -25.60
CA GLY A 231 22.29 9.47 -25.35
C GLY A 231 21.38 9.13 -26.53
N GLN A 232 21.93 8.53 -27.60
CA GLN A 232 21.14 8.10 -28.74
C GLN A 232 20.11 7.07 -28.34
N VAL A 233 18.84 7.23 -28.74
CA VAL A 233 17.80 6.22 -28.59
C VAL A 233 18.09 5.07 -29.55
N LEU A 234 18.40 3.91 -29.01
CA LEU A 234 18.71 2.69 -29.76
C LEU A 234 17.46 1.84 -30.04
N ALA A 235 16.49 1.90 -29.12
CA ALA A 235 15.19 1.24 -29.26
C ALA A 235 14.16 1.89 -28.36
N VAL A 236 12.89 1.70 -28.71
CA VAL A 236 11.73 2.08 -27.91
C VAL A 236 10.86 0.85 -27.75
N ALA A 237 10.53 0.51 -26.49
CA ALA A 237 9.53 -0.50 -26.16
C ALA A 237 8.24 0.19 -25.74
N HIS A 238 7.09 -0.39 -26.09
CA HIS A 238 5.77 0.05 -25.64
C HIS A 238 5.18 -1.00 -24.70
N VAL A 239 4.99 -0.68 -23.42
CA VAL A 239 4.53 -1.61 -22.39
C VAL A 239 3.66 -0.90 -21.38
N GLY A 240 2.55 -1.56 -20.96
CA GLY A 240 1.68 -1.06 -19.91
C GLY A 240 1.18 0.37 -20.14
N ASP A 241 0.86 1.02 -19.04
CA ASP A 241 0.45 2.43 -19.00
C ASP A 241 1.18 3.12 -17.85
N ARG A 242 1.76 4.30 -18.08
CA ARG A 242 2.48 5.10 -17.07
C ARG A 242 3.44 4.30 -16.18
N HIS A 243 4.71 4.33 -16.56
CA HIS A 243 5.73 3.56 -15.85
C HIS A 243 6.11 4.20 -14.53
N GLU A 244 6.35 3.34 -13.52
CA GLU A 244 6.85 3.76 -12.22
C GLU A 244 8.33 3.39 -12.03
N PHE A 245 8.74 2.22 -12.49
CA PHE A 245 10.09 1.73 -12.26
C PHE A 245 10.64 0.91 -13.43
N VAL A 246 11.96 1.03 -13.66
CA VAL A 246 12.73 0.14 -14.53
C VAL A 246 13.96 -0.36 -13.76
N GLY A 247 14.29 -1.62 -13.92
CA GLY A 247 15.46 -2.22 -13.29
C GLY A 247 16.09 -3.32 -14.14
N PHE A 248 17.33 -3.68 -13.82
CA PHE A 248 18.07 -4.73 -14.51
C PHE A 248 18.49 -5.81 -13.54
N SER A 249 18.20 -7.06 -13.87
CA SER A 249 18.61 -8.23 -13.10
C SER A 249 18.74 -9.45 -14.00
N GLU A 250 19.80 -10.22 -13.80
CA GLU A 250 20.05 -11.51 -14.47
C GLU A 250 19.94 -11.47 -16.01
N GLY A 251 20.50 -10.40 -16.62
CA GLY A 251 20.48 -10.22 -18.06
C GLY A 251 19.16 -9.78 -18.66
N ARG A 252 18.22 -9.29 -17.84
CA ARG A 252 16.88 -8.88 -18.25
C ARG A 252 16.53 -7.50 -17.71
N VAL A 253 15.74 -6.78 -18.45
CA VAL A 253 15.19 -5.48 -18.03
C VAL A 253 13.75 -5.69 -17.62
N TRP A 254 13.39 -5.17 -16.45
CA TRP A 254 12.06 -5.27 -15.87
C TRP A 254 11.46 -3.89 -15.72
N VAL A 255 10.20 -3.78 -16.10
CA VAL A 255 9.43 -2.51 -16.04
C VAL A 255 8.13 -2.76 -15.30
N SER A 256 7.79 -1.87 -14.37
CA SER A 256 6.48 -1.86 -13.72
C SER A 256 5.63 -0.68 -14.19
N SER A 257 4.32 -0.86 -14.27
CA SER A 257 3.36 0.13 -14.74
C SER A 257 2.15 0.25 -13.81
N GLU A 258 1.52 1.43 -13.75
CA GLU A 258 0.37 1.71 -12.88
C GLU A 258 -0.84 0.79 -13.17
N ASP A 259 -1.00 0.28 -14.39
CA ASP A 259 -2.05 -0.68 -14.73
C ASP A 259 -1.84 -2.08 -14.12
N GLY A 260 -0.72 -2.31 -13.44
CA GLY A 260 -0.32 -3.59 -12.85
C GLY A 260 0.48 -4.49 -13.79
N THR A 261 0.83 -4.01 -14.97
CA THR A 261 1.67 -4.73 -15.92
C THR A 261 3.12 -4.74 -15.46
N ILE A 262 3.75 -5.90 -15.55
CA ILE A 262 5.20 -6.07 -15.44
C ILE A 262 5.69 -6.59 -16.77
N ALA A 263 6.58 -5.84 -17.40
CA ALA A 263 7.21 -6.26 -18.66
C ALA A 263 8.65 -6.71 -18.44
N GLU A 264 9.03 -7.75 -19.15
CA GLU A 264 10.41 -8.21 -19.35
C GLU A 264 10.85 -7.81 -20.75
N LEU A 265 11.93 -7.03 -20.84
CA LEU A 265 12.51 -6.62 -22.12
C LEU A 265 13.84 -7.34 -22.37
N ASP A 266 14.04 -7.71 -23.63
CA ASP A 266 15.33 -8.23 -24.10
C ASP A 266 16.39 -7.12 -24.04
N GLN A 267 17.48 -7.37 -23.34
CA GLN A 267 18.51 -6.37 -23.11
C GLN A 267 19.28 -5.94 -24.37
N ALA A 268 19.35 -6.80 -25.39
CA ALA A 268 20.12 -6.53 -26.61
C ALA A 268 19.30 -5.71 -27.61
N THR A 269 18.03 -6.07 -27.79
CA THR A 269 17.15 -5.48 -28.82
C THR A 269 16.21 -4.41 -28.27
N GLY A 270 15.86 -4.46 -26.98
CA GLY A 270 14.80 -3.65 -26.38
C GLY A 270 13.38 -4.18 -26.62
N ALA A 271 13.23 -5.31 -27.30
CA ALA A 271 11.93 -5.89 -27.58
C ALA A 271 11.26 -6.42 -26.29
N VAL A 272 9.93 -6.31 -26.23
CA VAL A 272 9.13 -6.92 -25.16
C VAL A 272 9.17 -8.45 -25.31
N ALA A 273 9.85 -9.10 -24.38
CA ALA A 273 9.97 -10.56 -24.36
C ALA A 273 8.76 -11.20 -23.69
N LYS A 274 8.22 -10.55 -22.65
CA LYS A 274 7.08 -11.06 -21.89
C LYS A 274 6.37 -9.95 -21.14
N THR A 275 5.07 -10.15 -20.91
CA THR A 275 4.25 -9.32 -20.00
C THR A 275 3.53 -10.20 -18.98
N LEU A 276 3.40 -9.69 -17.77
CA LEU A 276 2.69 -10.30 -16.65
C LEU A 276 1.77 -9.26 -16.03
N VAL A 277 0.72 -9.72 -15.32
CA VAL A 277 -0.10 -8.85 -14.47
C VAL A 277 0.15 -9.23 -13.01
N ALA A 278 0.72 -8.31 -12.25
CA ALA A 278 1.09 -8.49 -10.85
C ALA A 278 0.27 -7.56 -9.94
N GLY A 279 -1.04 -7.67 -10.00
CA GLY A 279 -1.97 -6.87 -9.21
C GLY A 279 -2.57 -5.71 -10.00
N SER A 280 -2.84 -4.61 -9.32
CA SER A 280 -3.23 -3.32 -9.88
C SER A 280 -2.37 -2.26 -9.22
N ASP A 281 -1.77 -1.36 -9.97
CA ASP A 281 -0.84 -0.36 -9.47
C ASP A 281 0.48 -1.02 -8.96
N ALA A 282 1.21 -1.65 -9.89
CA ALA A 282 2.54 -2.21 -9.64
C ALA A 282 3.55 -1.06 -9.62
N ASP A 283 4.06 -0.75 -8.43
CA ASP A 283 4.83 0.46 -8.18
C ASP A 283 6.35 0.19 -8.27
N TYR A 284 6.93 -0.47 -7.30
CA TYR A 284 8.37 -0.65 -7.17
C TYR A 284 8.83 -2.07 -7.45
N LEU A 285 10.04 -2.19 -8.02
CA LEU A 285 10.72 -3.47 -8.22
C LEU A 285 11.92 -3.57 -7.27
N GLY A 286 11.98 -4.66 -6.51
CA GLY A 286 13.14 -5.05 -5.71
C GLY A 286 13.80 -6.29 -6.31
N PHE A 287 15.11 -6.33 -6.31
CA PHE A 287 15.85 -7.42 -6.91
C PHE A 287 16.67 -8.21 -5.88
N SER A 288 16.66 -9.52 -6.00
CA SER A 288 17.53 -10.43 -5.28
C SER A 288 17.85 -11.64 -6.17
N PRO A 289 18.90 -12.41 -5.90
CA PRO A 289 19.25 -13.56 -6.74
C PRO A 289 18.03 -14.45 -7.03
N GLY A 290 17.76 -14.67 -8.31
CA GLY A 290 16.65 -15.49 -8.81
C GLY A 290 15.25 -14.89 -8.61
N SER A 291 15.12 -13.63 -8.17
CA SER A 291 13.80 -13.08 -7.86
C SER A 291 13.66 -11.60 -8.18
N VAL A 292 12.51 -11.25 -8.75
CA VAL A 292 12.02 -9.86 -8.85
C VAL A 292 10.81 -9.73 -7.93
N TRP A 293 10.92 -8.84 -6.96
CA TRP A 293 9.84 -8.52 -6.03
C TRP A 293 9.07 -7.31 -6.51
N VAL A 294 7.77 -7.43 -6.60
CA VAL A 294 6.87 -6.35 -7.05
C VAL A 294 6.05 -5.88 -5.86
N SER A 295 6.17 -4.62 -5.52
CA SER A 295 5.25 -3.98 -4.59
C SER A 295 4.00 -3.53 -5.33
N ASN A 296 2.90 -3.40 -4.59
CA ASN A 296 1.62 -3.04 -5.17
C ASN A 296 0.93 -2.02 -4.26
N TYR A 297 0.67 -0.84 -4.79
CA TYR A 297 0.12 0.25 -3.99
C TYR A 297 -1.36 0.01 -3.65
N ALA A 298 -2.14 -0.47 -4.59
CA ALA A 298 -3.59 -0.63 -4.44
C ALA A 298 -3.99 -1.92 -3.72
N THR A 299 -3.11 -2.91 -3.61
CA THR A 299 -3.43 -4.21 -3.00
C THR A 299 -2.52 -4.54 -1.81
N PRO A 300 -2.97 -5.38 -0.85
CA PRO A 300 -2.15 -5.76 0.30
C PRO A 300 -1.19 -6.92 -0.02
N PHE A 301 -0.66 -6.98 -1.23
CA PHE A 301 0.18 -8.08 -1.69
C PHE A 301 1.52 -7.61 -2.22
N LEU A 302 2.55 -8.42 -1.97
CA LEU A 302 3.80 -8.43 -2.73
C LEU A 302 3.77 -9.64 -3.67
N TRP A 303 4.36 -9.48 -4.83
CA TRP A 303 4.49 -10.55 -5.82
C TRP A 303 5.95 -10.88 -6.02
N ARG A 304 6.27 -12.15 -6.12
CA ARG A 304 7.59 -12.63 -6.53
C ARG A 304 7.51 -13.23 -7.91
N ILE A 305 8.31 -12.71 -8.80
CA ILE A 305 8.56 -13.26 -10.11
C ILE A 305 9.89 -14.04 -10.05
N ASP A 306 9.89 -15.24 -10.57
CA ASP A 306 11.12 -16.00 -10.80
C ASP A 306 11.87 -15.34 -11.97
N ALA A 307 13.07 -14.84 -11.70
CA ALA A 307 13.81 -14.04 -12.67
C ALA A 307 14.32 -14.87 -13.86
N ALA A 308 14.50 -16.19 -13.71
CA ALA A 308 14.97 -17.06 -14.78
C ALA A 308 13.84 -17.44 -15.74
N THR A 309 12.65 -17.71 -15.23
CA THR A 309 11.49 -18.14 -16.04
C THR A 309 10.57 -17.00 -16.44
N GLY A 310 10.66 -15.84 -15.79
CA GLY A 310 9.73 -14.74 -15.95
C GLY A 310 8.29 -15.15 -15.60
N THR A 311 8.07 -15.95 -14.54
CA THR A 311 6.76 -16.38 -14.10
C THR A 311 6.48 -15.96 -12.66
N ILE A 312 5.18 -15.70 -12.34
CA ILE A 312 4.80 -15.41 -10.98
C ILE A 312 4.99 -16.67 -10.13
N ALA A 313 5.96 -16.61 -9.22
CA ALA A 313 6.33 -17.72 -8.34
C ALA A 313 5.59 -17.67 -7.00
N GLN A 314 5.23 -16.48 -6.51
CA GLN A 314 4.62 -16.32 -5.20
C GLN A 314 3.81 -15.03 -5.09
N ARG A 315 2.78 -15.06 -4.23
CA ARG A 315 2.00 -13.90 -3.82
C ARG A 315 1.90 -13.87 -2.31
N LEU A 316 2.50 -12.87 -1.67
CA LEU A 316 2.54 -12.71 -0.22
C LEU A 316 1.56 -11.65 0.25
N ARG A 317 0.74 -11.97 1.24
CA ARG A 317 -0.18 -11.01 1.84
C ARG A 317 0.49 -10.34 3.05
N ILE A 318 0.80 -9.06 2.95
CA ILE A 318 1.45 -8.26 3.99
C ILE A 318 0.47 -7.49 4.90
N GLY A 319 -0.81 -7.59 4.65
CA GLY A 319 -1.88 -7.10 5.53
C GLY A 319 -2.45 -5.72 5.20
N SER A 320 -1.64 -4.75 4.77
CA SER A 320 -2.07 -3.38 4.42
C SER A 320 -1.82 -3.07 2.94
N VAL A 321 -2.52 -2.07 2.42
CA VAL A 321 -2.28 -1.48 1.09
C VAL A 321 -1.26 -0.34 1.18
N GLY A 322 -0.76 0.12 0.02
CA GLY A 322 0.16 1.25 -0.04
C GLY A 322 1.64 0.86 0.10
N ALA A 323 1.99 -0.37 -0.30
CA ALA A 323 3.38 -0.78 -0.42
C ALA A 323 4.04 -0.07 -1.61
N GLN A 324 5.15 0.61 -1.36
CA GLN A 324 6.00 1.21 -2.37
C GLN A 324 7.36 0.49 -2.43
N GLY A 325 8.44 1.08 -1.95
CA GLY A 325 9.74 0.43 -2.00
C GLY A 325 9.76 -0.96 -1.38
N VAL A 326 10.42 -1.91 -2.03
CA VAL A 326 10.67 -3.25 -1.53
C VAL A 326 12.13 -3.64 -1.77
N GLN A 327 12.77 -4.21 -0.75
CA GLN A 327 14.14 -4.76 -0.84
C GLN A 327 14.24 -6.07 -0.06
N ASP A 328 15.07 -6.99 -0.56
CA ASP A 328 15.34 -8.30 0.04
C ASP A 328 16.75 -8.30 0.65
N ASP A 329 16.87 -8.58 1.96
CA ASP A 329 18.16 -8.72 2.64
C ASP A 329 18.70 -10.16 2.62
N GLY A 330 18.05 -11.07 1.84
CA GLY A 330 18.33 -12.49 1.79
C GLY A 330 17.61 -13.32 2.86
N THR A 331 17.12 -12.69 3.93
CA THR A 331 16.37 -13.34 5.01
C THR A 331 14.94 -12.79 5.15
N SER A 332 14.77 -11.52 4.88
CA SER A 332 13.52 -10.80 5.04
C SER A 332 13.32 -9.79 3.92
N LEU A 333 12.06 -9.49 3.65
CA LEU A 333 11.70 -8.34 2.81
C LEU A 333 11.50 -7.10 3.67
N TRP A 334 11.99 -5.98 3.19
CA TRP A 334 11.78 -4.66 3.77
C TRP A 334 10.87 -3.87 2.86
N VAL A 335 9.76 -3.39 3.40
CA VAL A 335 8.67 -2.79 2.61
C VAL A 335 8.29 -1.43 3.16
N ALA A 336 8.37 -0.40 2.34
CA ALA A 336 7.93 0.95 2.69
C ALA A 336 6.41 1.06 2.52
N MET A 337 5.70 1.44 3.60
CA MET A 337 4.24 1.62 3.62
C MET A 337 3.91 3.11 3.59
N TYR A 338 3.65 3.61 2.40
CA TYR A 338 3.50 5.04 2.08
C TYR A 338 2.49 5.77 2.97
N GLY A 339 1.27 5.24 3.06
CA GLY A 339 0.17 5.87 3.81
C GLY A 339 0.33 5.79 5.32
N GLU A 340 1.08 4.81 5.83
CA GLU A 340 1.19 4.52 7.26
C GLU A 340 2.41 5.16 7.93
N GLY A 341 3.40 5.62 7.16
CA GLY A 341 4.68 6.10 7.69
C GLY A 341 5.47 4.99 8.38
N LEU A 342 5.41 3.78 7.84
CA LEU A 342 6.04 2.58 8.37
C LEU A 342 6.99 1.95 7.35
N VAL A 343 7.98 1.24 7.88
CA VAL A 343 8.69 0.18 7.16
C VAL A 343 8.36 -1.13 7.85
N LEU A 344 8.00 -2.13 7.06
CA LEU A 344 7.75 -3.48 7.54
C LEU A 344 8.98 -4.35 7.24
N ARG A 345 9.39 -5.14 8.23
CA ARG A 345 10.21 -6.32 8.00
C ARG A 345 9.28 -7.52 7.88
N VAL A 346 9.35 -8.21 6.76
CA VAL A 346 8.39 -9.27 6.39
C VAL A 346 9.14 -10.57 6.13
N ASP A 347 8.61 -11.65 6.64
CA ASP A 347 9.11 -13.00 6.32
C ASP A 347 8.91 -13.27 4.83
N ARG A 348 9.99 -13.58 4.11
CA ARG A 348 9.99 -13.73 2.65
C ARG A 348 9.29 -14.99 2.15
N ALA A 349 9.04 -15.96 3.03
CA ALA A 349 8.35 -17.20 2.67
C ALA A 349 6.84 -17.10 2.89
N THR A 350 6.43 -16.48 3.99
CA THR A 350 5.03 -16.49 4.46
C THR A 350 4.29 -15.16 4.31
N GLY A 351 5.01 -14.05 4.15
CA GLY A 351 4.44 -12.71 4.17
C GLY A 351 4.08 -12.20 5.58
N ALA A 352 4.46 -12.93 6.62
CA ALA A 352 4.20 -12.52 8.00
C ALA A 352 5.02 -11.28 8.35
N VAL A 353 4.36 -10.27 8.94
CA VAL A 353 5.06 -9.07 9.42
C VAL A 353 5.81 -9.41 10.70
N LEU A 354 7.14 -9.45 10.62
CA LEU A 354 8.05 -9.78 11.72
C LEU A 354 8.26 -8.56 12.64
N LYS A 355 8.42 -7.37 12.05
CA LYS A 355 8.66 -6.13 12.78
C LYS A 355 8.16 -4.91 12.00
N ARG A 356 7.81 -3.87 12.74
CA ARG A 356 7.39 -2.56 12.19
C ARG A 356 8.30 -1.48 12.71
N TYR A 357 8.63 -0.52 11.84
CA TYR A 357 9.44 0.64 12.20
C TYR A 357 8.69 1.91 11.82
N ARG A 358 8.53 2.85 12.78
CA ARG A 358 7.93 4.16 12.55
C ARG A 358 9.01 5.06 11.96
N VAL A 359 8.93 5.33 10.67
CA VAL A 359 9.81 6.24 9.94
C VAL A 359 9.13 7.61 9.71
N GLY A 360 9.62 8.42 8.80
CA GLY A 360 8.97 9.67 8.43
C GLY A 360 7.68 9.46 7.62
N ARG A 361 7.05 10.56 7.22
CA ARG A 361 5.81 10.54 6.46
C ARG A 361 6.07 10.19 5.00
N ARG A 362 5.18 9.36 4.42
CA ARG A 362 5.21 8.89 3.04
C ARG A 362 6.57 8.28 2.66
N PRO A 363 7.00 7.20 3.32
CA PRO A 363 8.19 6.47 2.91
C PRO A 363 7.98 5.87 1.52
N ARG A 364 8.98 6.02 0.64
CA ARG A 364 8.96 5.57 -0.75
C ARG A 364 10.10 4.58 -1.02
N GLY A 365 11.11 5.01 -1.76
CA GLY A 365 12.26 4.17 -2.08
C GLY A 365 13.07 3.81 -0.84
N LEU A 366 13.64 2.61 -0.86
CA LEU A 366 14.57 2.15 0.16
C LEU A 366 15.69 1.32 -0.45
N THR A 367 16.84 1.30 0.22
CA THR A 367 17.99 0.50 -0.18
C THR A 367 18.69 -0.10 1.04
N ILE A 368 19.45 -1.15 0.82
CA ILE A 368 20.25 -1.81 1.86
C ILE A 368 21.72 -1.52 1.61
N ALA A 369 22.37 -0.89 2.59
CA ALA A 369 23.77 -0.53 2.51
C ALA A 369 24.42 -0.47 3.90
N ALA A 370 25.68 -0.82 4.01
CA ALA A 370 26.48 -0.74 5.25
C ALA A 370 25.73 -1.32 6.48
N GLY A 371 25.14 -2.50 6.32
CA GLY A 371 24.43 -3.20 7.39
C GLY A 371 23.15 -2.49 7.87
N SER A 372 22.54 -1.65 7.04
CA SER A 372 21.34 -0.88 7.37
C SER A 372 20.39 -0.81 6.18
N VAL A 373 19.10 -0.67 6.50
CA VAL A 373 18.06 -0.26 5.56
C VAL A 373 17.93 1.26 5.62
N TRP A 374 17.99 1.90 4.48
CA TRP A 374 17.87 3.34 4.31
C TRP A 374 16.58 3.65 3.57
N VAL A 375 15.79 4.59 4.08
CA VAL A 375 14.42 4.84 3.62
C VAL A 375 14.21 6.31 3.34
N ALA A 376 13.76 6.64 2.14
CA ALA A 376 13.39 8.00 1.75
C ALA A 376 11.96 8.32 2.22
N ASN A 377 11.80 9.38 3.04
CA ASN A 377 10.52 9.83 3.59
C ASN A 377 10.08 11.11 2.88
N SER A 378 9.33 10.99 1.79
CA SER A 378 9.11 12.09 0.84
C SER A 378 8.45 13.31 1.48
N SER A 379 7.43 13.15 2.31
CA SER A 379 6.75 14.29 2.95
C SER A 379 7.38 14.78 4.24
N SER A 380 8.44 14.13 4.72
CA SER A 380 9.21 14.60 5.89
C SER A 380 10.52 15.27 5.51
N GLY A 381 10.97 15.15 4.25
CA GLY A 381 12.26 15.66 3.82
C GLY A 381 13.45 14.97 4.48
N THR A 382 13.30 13.69 4.85
CA THR A 382 14.29 12.96 5.65
C THR A 382 14.62 11.60 5.08
N ILE A 383 15.78 11.07 5.43
CA ILE A 383 16.17 9.67 5.29
C ILE A 383 16.17 9.02 6.68
N SER A 384 15.56 7.86 6.81
CA SER A 384 15.62 7.03 8.02
C SER A 384 16.60 5.87 7.84
N ARG A 385 17.43 5.60 8.86
CA ARG A 385 18.33 4.45 8.93
C ARG A 385 17.80 3.43 9.93
N ILE A 386 17.73 2.17 9.54
CA ILE A 386 17.37 1.03 10.38
C ILE A 386 18.48 0.00 10.28
N ARG A 387 19.22 -0.26 11.35
CA ARG A 387 20.30 -1.26 11.35
C ARG A 387 19.74 -2.66 11.23
N LEU A 388 20.38 -3.49 10.40
CA LEU A 388 20.10 -4.92 10.32
C LEU A 388 20.61 -5.61 11.60
N GLY A 389 19.91 -6.67 12.05
CA GLY A 389 20.35 -7.45 13.22
C GLY A 389 19.90 -6.91 14.58
N ARG A 390 19.01 -5.91 14.64
CA ARG A 390 18.34 -5.46 15.88
C ARG A 390 16.88 -5.87 15.97
#